data_5735d512aa54b74f119f461bf11603cf
#
_entry.id   5735d512aa54b74f119f461bf11603cf
#
_cell.length_a   1.000
_cell.length_b   1.000
_cell.length_c   1.000
_cell.angle_alpha   90.00
_cell.angle_beta   90.00
_cell.angle_gamma   90.00
#
_symmetry.space_group_name_H-M   'P 1'
#
loop_
_entity.id
_entity.type
_entity.pdbx_description
1 polymer ?
#
loop_
_entity_poly.entity_id
_entity_poly.type
_entity_poly.pdbx_seq_one_letter_code
_entity_poly.pdbx_strand_id
1 'polypeptide(L)'
;MWEEVGYVRAQRAGVEGLLPLLHLGSISKAGSSTVVPFRGTFDHTLDAKNRLTVPARYRAALADGVVLAMPLDLKPCVGVWRPQEYESYTRRALEELPPLSSQLAELERFFYGSSQDAELDAAGRIMVPGFLGEHAGLAREVMVVGVGDRLELWDKGAWNEHRPALLSGVAEVTARVDHAA
;
A
#
# COMPACT_ATOMS: atom_id res chain seq x y z
N MET A 1 -34.62 -2.00 -21.53
CA MET A 1 -33.82 -2.95 -22.32
C MET A 1 -32.44 -2.29 -22.48
N TRP A 2 -31.59 -2.43 -21.45
CA TRP A 2 -30.18 -2.10 -21.49
C TRP A 2 -29.47 -3.37 -21.08
N GLU A 3 -28.91 -4.02 -22.09
CA GLU A 3 -28.19 -5.26 -21.95
C GLU A 3 -26.88 -5.06 -21.20
N GLU A 4 -26.57 -6.08 -20.43
CA GLU A 4 -25.33 -6.36 -19.76
C GLU A 4 -24.10 -5.99 -20.60
N VAL A 5 -23.36 -4.98 -20.20
CA VAL A 5 -21.98 -4.86 -20.64
C VAL A 5 -21.15 -5.67 -19.67
N GLY A 6 -20.85 -6.89 -20.11
CA GLY A 6 -20.02 -7.82 -19.40
C GLY A 6 -18.68 -7.18 -19.03
N TYR A 7 -18.33 -7.30 -17.77
CA TYR A 7 -17.02 -7.01 -17.25
C TYR A 7 -16.07 -8.10 -17.78
N VAL A 8 -15.54 -7.82 -18.93
CA VAL A 8 -14.68 -8.73 -19.68
C VAL A 8 -13.36 -8.88 -18.95
N ARG A 9 -13.16 -10.07 -18.41
CA ARG A 9 -11.91 -10.83 -18.51
C ARG A 9 -10.71 -9.98 -18.96
N ALA A 10 -10.08 -9.29 -18.02
CA ALA A 10 -8.78 -8.66 -18.25
C ALA A 10 -7.79 -9.78 -18.56
N GLN A 11 -7.37 -9.78 -19.80
CA GLN A 11 -6.42 -10.72 -20.37
C GLN A 11 -5.12 -10.66 -19.56
N ARG A 12 -4.66 -11.82 -19.15
CA ARG A 12 -3.30 -12.13 -18.74
C ARG A 12 -2.35 -11.93 -19.93
N ALA A 13 -2.14 -10.72 -20.33
CA ALA A 13 -1.14 -10.42 -21.35
C ALA A 13 -0.62 -8.99 -21.13
N GLY A 14 0.54 -8.87 -20.53
CA GLY A 14 1.31 -7.63 -20.56
C GLY A 14 2.05 -7.22 -19.29
N VAL A 15 1.93 -7.92 -18.17
CA VAL A 15 2.65 -7.54 -16.95
C VAL A 15 3.91 -8.38 -16.68
N GLU A 16 4.14 -9.44 -17.45
CA GLU A 16 5.33 -10.29 -17.28
C GLU A 16 6.66 -9.62 -17.64
N GLY A 17 6.62 -8.46 -18.33
CA GLY A 17 7.82 -7.68 -18.67
C GLY A 17 8.23 -6.62 -17.66
N LEU A 18 7.41 -6.31 -16.65
CA LEU A 18 7.70 -5.21 -15.71
C LEU A 18 8.33 -5.68 -14.39
N LEU A 19 8.28 -6.97 -14.09
CA LEU A 19 8.77 -7.53 -12.83
C LEU A 19 10.29 -7.70 -12.66
N PRO A 20 11.14 -7.69 -13.71
CA PRO A 20 12.59 -7.79 -13.51
C PRO A 20 13.28 -6.48 -13.12
N LEU A 21 12.62 -5.32 -13.18
CA LEU A 21 13.26 -4.00 -12.99
C LEU A 21 13.19 -3.44 -11.57
N LEU A 22 12.41 -4.06 -10.68
CA LEU A 22 12.47 -3.73 -9.26
C LEU A 22 13.61 -4.51 -8.58
N HIS A 23 14.83 -4.31 -9.07
CA HIS A 23 16.01 -4.59 -8.27
C HIS A 23 15.95 -3.64 -7.07
N LEU A 24 15.63 -4.18 -5.90
CA LEU A 24 15.79 -3.48 -4.61
C LEU A 24 17.29 -3.15 -4.45
N GLY A 25 17.73 -2.17 -5.22
CA GLY A 25 19.02 -1.54 -5.03
C GLY A 25 19.06 -0.97 -3.61
N SER A 26 20.06 -1.38 -2.88
CA SER A 26 20.51 -0.91 -1.58
C SER A 26 19.89 0.44 -1.20
N ILE A 27 19.03 0.44 -0.17
CA ILE A 27 18.47 1.66 0.43
C ILE A 27 19.63 2.42 1.06
N SER A 28 20.26 3.29 0.29
CA SER A 28 21.25 4.24 0.80
C SER A 28 20.50 5.25 1.68
N LYS A 29 20.85 5.23 2.95
CA LYS A 29 20.31 6.06 4.02
C LYS A 29 20.78 7.50 3.83
N ALA A 30 20.06 8.29 3.04
CA ALA A 30 20.31 9.72 2.90
C ALA A 30 19.13 10.51 3.45
N GLY A 31 19.36 11.25 4.55
CA GLY A 31 18.44 12.19 5.16
C GLY A 31 17.86 11.69 6.49
N SER A 32 18.54 12.01 7.59
CA SER A 32 18.09 11.74 8.96
C SER A 32 16.93 12.65 9.36
N SER A 33 15.74 12.38 8.89
CA SER A 33 14.55 12.66 9.66
C SER A 33 14.29 11.44 10.54
N THR A 34 14.20 11.63 11.86
CA THR A 34 13.95 10.53 12.81
C THR A 34 12.49 10.09 12.71
N VAL A 35 12.09 9.63 11.53
CA VAL A 35 10.74 9.15 11.27
C VAL A 35 10.57 7.83 11.99
N VAL A 36 9.73 7.81 13.02
CA VAL A 36 9.41 6.59 13.76
C VAL A 36 8.73 5.61 12.80
N PRO A 37 9.32 4.42 12.56
CA PRO A 37 8.73 3.45 11.66
C PRO A 37 7.44 2.85 12.25
N PHE A 38 6.49 2.57 11.39
CA PHE A 38 5.29 1.84 11.74
C PHE A 38 5.61 0.36 11.91
N ARG A 39 5.22 -0.25 13.04
CA ARG A 39 5.48 -1.66 13.38
C ARG A 39 4.30 -2.28 14.09
N GLY A 40 4.12 -3.58 13.90
CA GLY A 40 3.10 -4.38 14.57
C GLY A 40 1.86 -4.58 13.73
N THR A 41 1.00 -5.46 14.22
CA THR A 41 -0.27 -5.84 13.60
C THR A 41 -1.36 -5.64 14.63
N PHE A 42 -2.45 -4.98 14.23
CA PHE A 42 -3.52 -4.57 15.13
C PHE A 42 -4.87 -4.97 14.56
N ASP A 43 -5.71 -5.58 15.38
CA ASP A 43 -7.10 -5.87 15.07
C ASP A 43 -7.94 -4.61 15.21
N HIS A 44 -8.66 -4.22 14.16
CA HIS A 44 -9.52 -3.05 14.12
C HIS A 44 -10.82 -3.34 13.39
N THR A 45 -11.74 -2.37 13.39
CA THR A 45 -12.97 -2.43 12.63
C THR A 45 -13.23 -1.14 11.90
N LEU A 46 -13.86 -1.24 10.72
CA LEU A 46 -14.49 -0.11 10.05
C LEU A 46 -15.86 0.18 10.66
N ASP A 47 -16.19 1.44 10.85
CA ASP A 47 -17.54 1.84 11.22
C ASP A 47 -18.49 1.85 10.00
N ALA A 48 -19.77 2.10 10.22
CA ALA A 48 -20.79 2.12 9.16
C ALA A 48 -20.59 3.20 8.09
N LYS A 49 -19.61 4.11 8.30
CA LYS A 49 -19.22 5.14 7.34
C LYS A 49 -17.83 4.89 6.76
N ASN A 50 -17.36 3.64 6.78
CA ASN A 50 -16.02 3.23 6.32
C ASN A 50 -14.87 4.00 6.99
N ARG A 51 -15.00 4.35 8.27
CA ARG A 51 -13.93 5.03 9.01
C ARG A 51 -13.19 4.03 9.88
N LEU A 52 -11.87 4.08 9.80
CA LEU A 52 -10.94 3.32 10.63
C LEU A 52 -10.46 4.19 11.78
N THR A 53 -10.52 3.71 13.01
CA THR A 53 -9.81 4.32 14.13
C THR A 53 -8.33 3.96 14.04
N VAL A 54 -7.47 4.96 13.84
CA VAL A 54 -6.02 4.77 13.79
C VAL A 54 -5.50 4.34 15.16
N PRO A 55 -4.60 3.33 15.26
CA PRO A 55 -3.97 2.95 16.52
C PRO A 55 -3.38 4.18 17.24
N ALA A 56 -3.72 4.37 18.52
CA ALA A 56 -3.42 5.60 19.27
C ALA A 56 -1.94 6.02 19.20
N ARG A 57 -1.03 5.03 19.22
CA ARG A 57 0.42 5.25 19.12
C ARG A 57 0.89 5.91 17.82
N TYR A 58 0.08 5.89 16.77
CA TYR A 58 0.44 6.42 15.44
C TYR A 58 -0.29 7.72 15.09
N ARG A 59 -1.28 8.14 15.87
CA ARG A 59 -2.06 9.36 15.57
C ARG A 59 -1.20 10.62 15.50
N ALA A 60 -0.24 10.77 16.40
CA ALA A 60 0.68 11.91 16.36
C ALA A 60 1.57 11.90 15.08
N ALA A 61 1.97 10.73 14.61
CA ALA A 61 2.79 10.59 13.39
C ALA A 61 1.98 10.83 12.10
N LEU A 62 0.65 10.85 12.17
CA LEU A 62 -0.28 11.06 11.06
C LEU A 62 -1.12 12.34 11.24
N ALA A 63 -0.73 13.21 12.19
CA ALA A 63 -1.50 14.40 12.53
C ALA A 63 -1.52 15.46 11.40
N ASP A 64 -0.49 15.47 10.56
CA ASP A 64 -0.36 16.40 9.42
C ASP A 64 -1.10 15.91 8.16
N GLY A 65 -1.95 14.90 8.32
CA GLY A 65 -2.67 14.26 7.22
C GLY A 65 -2.10 12.91 6.82
N VAL A 66 -2.79 12.24 5.92
CA VAL A 66 -2.41 10.94 5.36
C VAL A 66 -2.72 10.88 3.87
N VAL A 67 -1.99 10.05 3.15
CA VAL A 67 -2.34 9.62 1.81
C VAL A 67 -2.76 8.16 1.89
N LEU A 68 -4.00 7.86 1.48
CA LEU A 68 -4.45 6.49 1.27
C LEU A 68 -4.22 6.13 -0.19
N ALA A 69 -3.58 4.99 -0.43
CA ALA A 69 -3.18 4.62 -1.79
C ALA A 69 -3.28 3.12 -2.04
N MET A 70 -3.51 2.77 -3.28
CA MET A 70 -3.37 1.40 -3.77
C MET A 70 -1.89 1.02 -3.85
N PRO A 71 -1.48 -0.16 -3.39
CA PRO A 71 -0.07 -0.56 -3.49
C PRO A 71 0.31 -0.92 -4.93
N LEU A 72 1.56 -0.61 -5.32
CA LEU A 72 2.06 -0.86 -6.68
C LEU A 72 2.07 -2.36 -7.05
N ASP A 73 2.26 -3.25 -6.08
CA ASP A 73 2.21 -4.70 -6.28
C ASP A 73 0.78 -5.26 -6.34
N LEU A 74 -0.22 -4.38 -6.34
CA LEU A 74 -1.66 -4.68 -6.44
C LEU A 74 -2.18 -5.68 -5.41
N LYS A 75 -1.51 -5.83 -4.28
CA LYS A 75 -2.02 -6.63 -3.17
C LYS A 75 -3.36 -6.09 -2.67
N PRO A 76 -4.25 -6.93 -2.15
CA PRO A 76 -5.56 -6.53 -1.66
C PRO A 76 -5.45 -5.81 -0.30
N CYS A 77 -4.83 -4.64 -0.30
CA CYS A 77 -4.71 -3.79 0.87
C CYS A 77 -4.74 -2.30 0.48
N VAL A 78 -4.86 -1.44 1.47
CA VAL A 78 -4.74 0.02 1.31
C VAL A 78 -3.53 0.49 2.09
N GLY A 79 -2.60 1.16 1.42
CA GLY A 79 -1.49 1.85 2.08
C GLY A 79 -1.97 3.13 2.75
N VAL A 80 -1.56 3.38 4.00
CA VAL A 80 -1.76 4.64 4.72
C VAL A 80 -0.41 5.24 5.00
N TRP A 81 -0.11 6.33 4.34
CA TRP A 81 1.20 6.96 4.31
C TRP A 81 1.16 8.33 5.01
N ARG A 82 2.30 8.78 5.50
CA ARG A 82 2.51 10.23 5.70
C ARG A 82 2.67 10.88 4.33
N PRO A 83 2.16 12.10 4.10
CA PRO A 83 2.25 12.76 2.78
C PRO A 83 3.68 12.79 2.22
N GLN A 84 4.64 13.22 3.01
CA GLN A 84 6.06 13.33 2.58
C GLN A 84 6.68 11.97 2.21
N GLU A 85 6.31 10.91 2.91
CA GLU A 85 6.80 9.55 2.62
C GLU A 85 6.20 9.03 1.30
N TYR A 86 4.92 9.30 1.05
CA TYR A 86 4.27 8.96 -0.21
C TYR A 86 4.89 9.70 -1.39
N GLU A 87 5.11 11.00 -1.28
CA GLU A 87 5.80 11.79 -2.30
C GLU A 87 7.22 11.28 -2.58
N SER A 88 7.96 10.91 -1.54
CA SER A 88 9.30 10.35 -1.67
C SER A 88 9.29 8.97 -2.33
N TYR A 89 8.29 8.15 -2.02
CA TYR A 89 8.08 6.84 -2.63
C TYR A 89 7.74 6.95 -4.11
N THR A 90 6.75 7.76 -4.47
CA THR A 90 6.31 7.95 -5.86
C THR A 90 7.41 8.57 -6.71
N ARG A 91 8.10 9.60 -6.21
CA ARG A 91 9.23 10.22 -6.91
C ARG A 91 10.30 9.20 -7.27
N ARG A 92 10.75 8.38 -6.32
CA ARG A 92 11.76 7.34 -6.59
C ARG A 92 11.31 6.34 -7.64
N ALA A 93 10.04 5.94 -7.61
CA ALA A 93 9.51 5.00 -8.60
C ALA A 93 9.41 5.61 -10.01
N LEU A 94 9.13 6.92 -10.11
CA LEU A 94 9.01 7.62 -11.39
C LEU A 94 10.38 8.03 -11.97
N GLU A 95 11.36 8.36 -11.14
CA GLU A 95 12.72 8.73 -11.56
C GLU A 95 13.48 7.61 -12.29
N GLU A 96 13.09 6.35 -12.09
CA GLU A 96 13.67 5.18 -12.77
C GLU A 96 13.24 5.06 -14.25
N LEU A 97 12.25 5.85 -14.69
CA LEU A 97 11.69 5.74 -16.03
C LEU A 97 12.17 6.86 -16.95
N PRO A 98 12.35 6.57 -18.27
CA PRO A 98 12.70 7.59 -19.23
C PRO A 98 11.65 8.72 -19.27
N PRO A 99 12.09 10.01 -19.29
CA PRO A 99 11.19 11.14 -19.43
C PRO A 99 10.33 11.01 -20.70
N LEU A 100 9.05 11.38 -20.59
CA LEU A 100 8.07 11.34 -21.69
C LEU A 100 7.75 9.93 -22.22
N SER A 101 8.12 8.88 -21.51
CA SER A 101 7.73 7.52 -21.86
C SER A 101 6.24 7.26 -21.55
N SER A 102 5.61 6.35 -22.30
CA SER A 102 4.24 5.91 -22.00
C SER A 102 4.14 5.23 -20.64
N GLN A 103 5.20 4.50 -20.22
CA GLN A 103 5.27 3.85 -18.93
C GLN A 103 5.27 4.88 -17.77
N LEU A 104 6.00 5.99 -17.93
CA LEU A 104 5.97 7.08 -16.96
C LEU A 104 4.54 7.62 -16.79
N ALA A 105 3.89 7.95 -17.91
CA ALA A 105 2.53 8.47 -17.89
C ALA A 105 1.50 7.49 -17.28
N GLU A 106 1.66 6.19 -17.50
CA GLU A 106 0.79 5.16 -16.88
C GLU A 106 1.03 5.05 -15.37
N LEU A 107 2.30 5.08 -14.91
CA LEU A 107 2.59 5.05 -13.48
C LEU A 107 2.16 6.34 -12.77
N GLU A 108 2.27 7.50 -13.41
CA GLU A 108 1.73 8.76 -12.87
C GLU A 108 0.21 8.65 -12.68
N ARG A 109 -0.53 8.17 -13.68
CA ARG A 109 -1.98 7.94 -13.53
C ARG A 109 -2.30 6.95 -12.42
N PHE A 110 -1.51 5.89 -12.29
CA PHE A 110 -1.68 4.92 -11.22
C PHE A 110 -1.45 5.59 -9.85
N PHE A 111 -0.31 6.20 -9.61
CA PHE A 111 0.02 6.76 -8.31
C PHE A 111 -0.94 7.87 -7.88
N TYR A 112 -1.21 8.82 -8.76
CA TYR A 112 -2.06 9.97 -8.43
C TYR A 112 -3.56 9.65 -8.57
N GLY A 113 -3.94 8.78 -9.49
CA GLY A 113 -5.33 8.37 -9.69
C GLY A 113 -5.83 7.31 -8.73
N SER A 114 -4.93 6.54 -8.12
CA SER A 114 -5.26 5.48 -7.14
C SER A 114 -4.88 5.85 -5.72
N SER A 115 -4.79 7.14 -5.43
CA SER A 115 -4.54 7.68 -4.09
C SER A 115 -5.51 8.79 -3.73
N GLN A 116 -5.66 9.06 -2.44
CA GLN A 116 -6.48 10.14 -1.92
C GLN A 116 -5.93 10.66 -0.61
N ASP A 117 -5.85 12.00 -0.49
CA ASP A 117 -5.54 12.66 0.76
C ASP A 117 -6.70 12.54 1.74
N ALA A 118 -6.38 12.40 3.01
CA ALA A 118 -7.35 12.40 4.09
C ALA A 118 -6.72 12.96 5.38
N GLU A 119 -7.57 13.34 6.32
CA GLU A 119 -7.17 13.83 7.64
C GLU A 119 -7.77 12.95 8.74
N LEU A 120 -7.12 12.95 9.90
CA LEU A 120 -7.69 12.33 11.09
C LEU A 120 -8.79 13.24 11.63
N ASP A 121 -9.96 12.68 11.90
CA ASP A 121 -11.00 13.40 12.63
C ASP A 121 -10.62 13.57 14.13
N ALA A 122 -11.42 14.36 14.87
CA ALA A 122 -11.18 14.62 16.29
C ALA A 122 -11.13 13.36 17.17
N ALA A 123 -11.68 12.24 16.71
CA ALA A 123 -11.62 10.94 17.38
C ALA A 123 -10.41 10.07 16.91
N GLY A 124 -9.56 10.59 16.04
CA GLY A 124 -8.41 9.89 15.49
C GLY A 124 -8.78 8.82 14.48
N ARG A 125 -9.84 9.09 13.69
CA ARG A 125 -10.29 8.17 12.62
C ARG A 125 -10.01 8.77 11.26
N ILE A 126 -9.71 7.91 10.30
CA ILE A 126 -9.60 8.24 8.88
C ILE A 126 -10.75 7.60 8.10
N MET A 127 -11.24 8.29 7.09
CA MET A 127 -12.22 7.73 6.15
C MET A 127 -11.46 6.97 5.06
N VAL A 128 -11.82 5.71 4.85
CA VAL A 128 -11.29 4.91 3.74
C VAL A 128 -12.16 5.15 2.51
N PRO A 129 -11.60 5.66 1.39
CA PRO A 129 -12.34 5.86 0.15
C PRO A 129 -12.93 4.55 -0.37
N GLY A 130 -14.15 4.61 -0.91
CA GLY A 130 -14.88 3.42 -1.37
C GLY A 130 -14.09 2.59 -2.37
N PHE A 131 -13.46 3.23 -3.37
CA PHE A 131 -12.70 2.54 -4.41
C PHE A 131 -11.46 1.81 -3.86
N LEU A 132 -10.81 2.33 -2.81
CA LEU A 132 -9.69 1.65 -2.14
C LEU A 132 -10.18 0.50 -1.26
N GLY A 133 -11.32 0.71 -0.57
CA GLY A 133 -11.96 -0.36 0.21
C GLY A 133 -12.40 -1.53 -0.67
N GLU A 134 -12.96 -1.25 -1.85
CA GLU A 134 -13.33 -2.25 -2.86
C GLU A 134 -12.13 -3.01 -3.40
N HIS A 135 -11.04 -2.28 -3.78
CA HIS A 135 -9.79 -2.91 -4.22
C HIS A 135 -9.25 -3.90 -3.19
N ALA A 136 -9.23 -3.50 -1.92
CA ALA A 136 -8.72 -4.32 -0.84
C ALA A 136 -9.72 -5.34 -0.29
N GLY A 137 -10.96 -5.36 -0.81
CA GLY A 137 -12.03 -6.22 -0.32
C GLY A 137 -12.34 -6.02 1.16
N LEU A 138 -12.16 -4.78 1.67
CA LEU A 138 -12.31 -4.51 3.10
C LEU A 138 -13.75 -4.72 3.53
N ALA A 139 -13.94 -5.65 4.46
CA ALA A 139 -15.17 -5.81 5.21
C ALA A 139 -15.10 -5.04 6.55
N ARG A 140 -15.90 -5.45 7.52
CA ARG A 140 -15.94 -4.78 8.82
C ARG A 140 -14.68 -4.99 9.65
N GLU A 141 -14.12 -6.20 9.62
CA GLU A 141 -12.93 -6.55 10.40
C GLU A 141 -11.67 -6.31 9.57
N VAL A 142 -10.77 -5.50 10.09
CA VAL A 142 -9.58 -5.01 9.39
C VAL A 142 -8.34 -5.25 10.21
N MET A 143 -7.28 -5.72 9.57
CA MET A 143 -5.94 -5.78 10.14
C MET A 143 -5.16 -4.53 9.72
N VAL A 144 -4.62 -3.81 10.69
CA VAL A 144 -3.71 -2.67 10.47
C VAL A 144 -2.28 -3.16 10.70
N VAL A 145 -1.48 -3.18 9.65
CA VAL A 145 -0.12 -3.75 9.66
C VAL A 145 0.91 -2.64 9.42
N GLY A 146 1.86 -2.49 10.32
CA GLY A 146 2.96 -1.56 10.17
C GLY A 146 4.10 -2.18 9.35
N VAL A 147 4.47 -1.53 8.24
CA VAL A 147 5.51 -2.02 7.32
C VAL A 147 6.67 -1.02 7.14
N GLY A 148 6.94 -0.25 8.18
CA GLY A 148 8.06 0.69 8.23
C GLY A 148 7.63 2.11 7.86
N ASP A 149 7.55 2.46 6.61
CA ASP A 149 7.22 3.80 6.11
C ASP A 149 5.71 4.09 6.04
N ARG A 150 4.88 3.03 6.08
CA ARG A 150 3.40 3.11 6.01
C ARG A 150 2.71 2.12 6.91
N LEU A 151 1.40 2.29 7.06
CA LEU A 151 0.49 1.23 7.51
C LEU A 151 -0.19 0.61 6.30
N GLU A 152 -0.55 -0.66 6.40
CA GLU A 152 -1.38 -1.35 5.42
C GLU A 152 -2.68 -1.79 6.09
N LEU A 153 -3.81 -1.53 5.43
CA LEU A 153 -5.13 -1.97 5.85
C LEU A 153 -5.52 -3.18 5.01
N TRP A 154 -5.69 -4.29 5.66
CA TRP A 154 -6.08 -5.55 5.06
C TRP A 154 -7.46 -5.97 5.56
N ASP A 155 -8.26 -6.62 4.73
CA ASP A 155 -9.33 -7.44 5.27
C ASP A 155 -8.74 -8.52 6.18
N LYS A 156 -9.40 -8.81 7.29
CA LYS A 156 -8.88 -9.75 8.28
C LYS A 156 -8.72 -11.18 7.74
N GLY A 157 -9.69 -11.62 6.92
CA GLY A 157 -9.61 -12.93 6.25
C GLY A 157 -8.46 -12.98 5.26
N ALA A 158 -8.36 -11.98 4.38
CA ALA A 158 -7.29 -11.88 3.40
C ALA A 158 -5.90 -11.80 4.05
N TRP A 159 -5.75 -11.08 5.17
CA TRP A 159 -4.50 -11.07 5.93
C TRP A 159 -4.12 -12.44 6.48
N ASN A 160 -5.09 -13.16 7.06
CA ASN A 160 -4.86 -14.49 7.60
C ASN A 160 -4.44 -15.51 6.54
N GLU A 161 -4.92 -15.36 5.31
CA GLU A 161 -4.51 -16.17 4.16
C GLU A 161 -3.12 -15.75 3.63
N HIS A 162 -2.84 -14.45 3.60
CA HIS A 162 -1.58 -13.91 3.10
C HIS A 162 -0.38 -14.20 4.02
N ARG A 163 -0.58 -14.15 5.34
CA ARG A 163 0.50 -14.26 6.35
C ARG A 163 1.34 -15.54 6.24
N PRO A 164 0.79 -16.75 6.04
CA PRO A 164 1.60 -17.95 5.86
C PRO A 164 2.50 -17.89 4.62
N ALA A 165 1.99 -17.37 3.51
CA ALA A 165 2.78 -17.20 2.29
C ALA A 165 3.94 -16.19 2.49
N LEU A 166 3.68 -15.11 3.22
CA LEU A 166 4.72 -14.15 3.60
C LEU A 166 5.84 -14.82 4.40
N LEU A 167 5.50 -15.63 5.41
CA LEU A 167 6.49 -16.32 6.25
C LEU A 167 7.32 -17.33 5.44
N SER A 168 6.70 -18.06 4.52
CA SER A 168 7.40 -18.98 3.63
C SER A 168 8.35 -18.22 2.69
N GLY A 169 7.93 -17.12 2.10
CA GLY A 169 8.77 -16.28 1.25
C GLY A 169 9.98 -15.70 1.99
N VAL A 170 9.81 -15.27 3.24
CA VAL A 170 10.94 -14.80 4.07
C VAL A 170 11.93 -15.92 4.32
N ALA A 171 11.48 -17.14 4.61
CA ALA A 171 12.36 -18.29 4.82
C ALA A 171 13.19 -18.61 3.56
N GLU A 172 12.59 -18.55 2.37
CA GLU A 172 13.30 -18.75 1.10
C GLU A 172 14.36 -17.68 0.85
N VAL A 173 14.04 -16.40 1.10
CA VAL A 173 14.99 -15.30 0.93
C VAL A 173 16.16 -15.46 1.88
N THR A 174 15.92 -15.79 3.14
CA THR A 174 16.96 -15.99 4.16
C THR A 174 17.90 -17.14 3.77
N ALA A 175 17.33 -18.25 3.31
CA ALA A 175 18.13 -19.39 2.85
C ALA A 175 19.06 -19.06 1.67
N ARG A 176 18.65 -18.17 0.77
CA ARG A 176 19.49 -17.71 -0.36
C ARG A 176 20.65 -16.82 0.10
N VAL A 177 20.42 -15.96 1.09
CA VAL A 177 21.46 -15.07 1.64
C VAL A 177 22.56 -15.90 2.32
N ASP A 178 22.19 -16.93 3.09
CA ASP A 178 23.14 -17.80 3.78
C ASP A 178 24.00 -18.65 2.80
N HIS A 179 23.53 -18.88 1.59
CA HIS A 179 24.28 -19.62 0.54
C HIS A 179 25.17 -18.71 -0.31
N ALA A 180 25.05 -17.39 -0.17
CA ALA A 180 25.82 -16.40 -0.94
C ALA A 180 27.00 -15.81 -0.15
N ALA A 181 27.15 -16.18 1.12
CA ALA A 181 28.23 -15.77 2.02
C ALA A 181 29.29 -16.87 2.14
#